data_fe58c0154bd6f71d4141a5f25d252bd8
#
_entry.id   fe58c0154bd6f71d4141a5f25d252bd8
#
_cell.length_a   1.000
_cell.length_b   1.000
_cell.length_c   1.000
_cell.angle_alpha   90.00
_cell.angle_beta   90.00
_cell.angle_gamma   90.00
#
_symmetry.space_group_name_H-M   'P 1'
#
loop_
_entity.id
_entity.type
_entity.pdbx_description
1 polymer ?
#
loop_
_entity_poly.entity_id
_entity_poly.type
_entity_poly.pdbx_seq_one_letter_code
_entity_poly.pdbx_strand_id
1 'polypeptide(L)'
;DKLIEIAIRSGADAVHPGYGFLSENAQFAQKCIDAGLTWIGPSPESITQLGDKVAARHIAQKVGAPRVPGTKDPVKSADEVVAFADEHGLPIAVKAAFGGGGRGIKVARDRESIVEMYESAVREATAAFGRGECFIERFLDSPRHVETQCLADAHGNVVVVSTRDCSLQRRNQKLVEEAPAPYLTAEQNERLYEASRAILREAGYQGAGTCEFLVGTDGTISFLEVNTRLQVEHPVSEEISGLDLVREQFRIARGEKIEEKDPVLRGHSFEFRINGEDAGRSFMPAPGTIEKMTVPTGPGVRWDSGFVAGDVIGGNFDSLLAKLI
;
A
#
# COMPACT_ATOMS: atom_id res chain seq x y z
N ASP A 1 -5.25 -21.87 -12.01
CA ASP A 1 -5.30 -23.36 -11.98
C ASP A 1 -3.88 -23.95 -12.08
N LYS A 2 -3.09 -23.63 -13.11
CA LYS A 2 -1.75 -24.21 -13.32
C LYS A 2 -0.81 -24.13 -12.11
N LEU A 3 -0.81 -23.02 -11.34
CA LEU A 3 0.02 -22.89 -10.13
C LEU A 3 -0.42 -23.88 -9.04
N ILE A 4 -1.71 -24.10 -8.88
CA ILE A 4 -2.27 -25.04 -7.90
C ILE A 4 -1.94 -26.48 -8.29
N GLU A 5 -2.06 -26.82 -9.56
CA GLU A 5 -1.67 -28.14 -10.08
C GLU A 5 -0.19 -28.42 -9.84
N ILE A 6 0.70 -27.41 -10.04
CA ILE A 6 2.12 -27.51 -9.77
C ILE A 6 2.36 -27.70 -8.27
N ALA A 7 1.71 -26.94 -7.41
CA ALA A 7 1.83 -27.05 -5.96
C ALA A 7 1.49 -28.45 -5.48
N ILE A 8 0.35 -29.00 -5.92
CA ILE A 8 -0.11 -30.37 -5.58
C ILE A 8 0.92 -31.41 -6.08
N ARG A 9 1.35 -31.29 -7.33
CA ARG A 9 2.32 -32.23 -7.93
C ARG A 9 3.68 -32.22 -7.25
N SER A 10 4.12 -31.07 -6.74
CA SER A 10 5.38 -30.92 -6.01
C SER A 10 5.32 -31.41 -4.57
N GLY A 11 4.11 -31.77 -4.07
CA GLY A 11 3.89 -32.14 -2.68
C GLY A 11 3.93 -30.97 -1.71
N ALA A 12 3.69 -29.74 -2.21
CA ALA A 12 3.56 -28.57 -1.34
C ALA A 12 2.29 -28.68 -0.50
N ASP A 13 2.38 -28.25 0.75
CA ASP A 13 1.27 -28.18 1.72
C ASP A 13 0.78 -26.75 1.95
N ALA A 14 1.53 -25.74 1.46
CA ALA A 14 1.20 -24.34 1.64
C ALA A 14 1.61 -23.49 0.42
N VAL A 15 0.97 -22.32 0.29
CA VAL A 15 1.30 -21.31 -0.72
C VAL A 15 1.53 -19.98 -0.02
N HIS A 16 2.74 -19.45 -0.16
CA HIS A 16 3.07 -18.07 0.20
C HIS A 16 3.02 -17.20 -1.07
N PRO A 17 2.15 -16.18 -1.14
CA PRO A 17 1.94 -15.43 -2.38
C PRO A 17 3.04 -14.42 -2.70
N GLY A 18 3.96 -14.15 -1.76
CA GLY A 18 4.91 -13.06 -1.88
C GLY A 18 4.22 -11.69 -1.93
N TYR A 19 4.68 -10.83 -2.84
CA TYR A 19 4.06 -9.55 -3.17
C TYR A 19 3.94 -9.39 -4.71
N GLY A 20 2.89 -8.69 -5.15
CA GLY A 20 2.57 -8.57 -6.58
C GLY A 20 1.77 -9.76 -7.13
N PHE A 21 1.53 -9.79 -8.44
CA PHE A 21 0.78 -10.81 -9.18
C PHE A 21 -0.56 -11.21 -8.52
N LEU A 22 -0.63 -12.38 -7.92
CA LEU A 22 -1.83 -12.97 -7.33
C LEU A 22 -1.90 -12.79 -5.80
N SER A 23 -1.00 -12.04 -5.18
CA SER A 23 -0.94 -11.88 -3.72
C SER A 23 -2.20 -11.21 -3.12
N GLU A 24 -2.90 -10.39 -3.91
CA GLU A 24 -4.15 -9.72 -3.53
C GLU A 24 -5.35 -10.23 -4.34
N ASN A 25 -5.25 -11.46 -4.85
CA ASN A 25 -6.33 -12.09 -5.60
C ASN A 25 -7.13 -13.06 -4.74
N ALA A 26 -8.32 -12.63 -4.29
CA ALA A 26 -9.19 -13.40 -3.43
C ALA A 26 -9.61 -14.76 -4.05
N GLN A 27 -9.83 -14.81 -5.37
CA GLN A 27 -10.19 -16.04 -6.05
C GLN A 27 -9.04 -17.04 -6.07
N PHE A 28 -7.80 -16.58 -6.22
CA PHE A 28 -6.63 -17.45 -6.15
C PHE A 28 -6.44 -18.00 -4.73
N ALA A 29 -6.55 -17.14 -3.72
CA ALA A 29 -6.49 -17.54 -2.32
C ALA A 29 -7.57 -18.63 -2.01
N GLN A 30 -8.82 -18.41 -2.45
CA GLN A 30 -9.90 -19.37 -2.27
C GLN A 30 -9.59 -20.70 -2.97
N LYS A 31 -9.12 -20.68 -4.20
CA LYS A 31 -8.75 -21.90 -4.94
C LYS A 31 -7.62 -22.68 -4.27
N CYS A 32 -6.64 -22.01 -3.64
CA CYS A 32 -5.60 -22.68 -2.85
C CYS A 32 -6.24 -23.44 -1.66
N ILE A 33 -7.12 -22.76 -0.93
CA ILE A 33 -7.83 -23.33 0.22
C ILE A 33 -8.71 -24.52 -0.22
N ASP A 34 -9.49 -24.37 -1.28
CA ASP A 34 -10.36 -25.42 -1.82
C ASP A 34 -9.57 -26.66 -2.28
N ALA A 35 -8.32 -26.46 -2.70
CA ALA A 35 -7.40 -27.53 -3.07
C ALA A 35 -6.69 -28.20 -1.88
N GLY A 36 -7.00 -27.79 -0.64
CA GLY A 36 -6.40 -28.31 0.59
C GLY A 36 -5.00 -27.76 0.91
N LEU A 37 -4.59 -26.68 0.22
CA LEU A 37 -3.32 -26.01 0.50
C LEU A 37 -3.52 -24.93 1.56
N THR A 38 -2.58 -24.81 2.48
CA THR A 38 -2.56 -23.69 3.44
C THR A 38 -2.22 -22.41 2.69
N TRP A 39 -3.14 -21.44 2.70
CA TRP A 39 -2.88 -20.11 2.19
C TRP A 39 -2.17 -19.26 3.27
N ILE A 40 -0.96 -18.76 2.99
CA ILE A 40 -0.18 -17.93 3.91
C ILE A 40 -0.47 -16.46 3.61
N GLY A 41 -1.53 -15.95 4.18
CA GLY A 41 -2.03 -14.60 3.94
C GLY A 41 -3.41 -14.38 4.53
N PRO A 42 -4.03 -13.22 4.27
CA PRO A 42 -5.38 -12.92 4.74
C PRO A 42 -6.44 -13.77 4.04
N SER A 43 -7.60 -13.89 4.66
CA SER A 43 -8.71 -14.61 4.07
C SER A 43 -9.17 -14.00 2.74
N PRO A 44 -9.74 -14.78 1.83
CA PRO A 44 -10.32 -14.25 0.59
C PRO A 44 -11.33 -13.13 0.83
N GLU A 45 -12.07 -13.21 1.93
CA GLU A 45 -13.01 -12.17 2.34
C GLU A 45 -12.31 -10.87 2.73
N SER A 46 -11.28 -10.93 3.57
CA SER A 46 -10.47 -9.76 3.95
C SER A 46 -9.80 -9.12 2.73
N ILE A 47 -9.27 -9.93 1.79
CA ILE A 47 -8.70 -9.42 0.54
C ILE A 47 -9.77 -8.66 -0.27
N THR A 48 -10.97 -9.21 -0.39
CA THR A 48 -12.06 -8.56 -1.13
C THR A 48 -12.51 -7.27 -0.47
N GLN A 49 -12.73 -7.28 0.85
CA GLN A 49 -13.22 -6.11 1.59
C GLN A 49 -12.22 -4.96 1.63
N LEU A 50 -10.94 -5.25 1.81
CA LEU A 50 -9.89 -4.23 1.95
C LEU A 50 -9.24 -3.86 0.61
N GLY A 51 -9.28 -4.75 -0.39
CA GLY A 51 -8.80 -4.49 -1.75
C GLY A 51 -9.75 -3.61 -2.57
N ASP A 52 -11.04 -3.60 -2.25
CA ASP A 52 -12.00 -2.66 -2.84
C ASP A 52 -11.92 -1.31 -2.12
N LYS A 53 -11.58 -0.25 -2.85
CA LYS A 53 -11.36 1.09 -2.28
C LYS A 53 -12.60 1.68 -1.61
N VAL A 54 -13.79 1.34 -2.09
CA VAL A 54 -15.06 1.83 -1.52
C VAL A 54 -15.34 1.06 -0.23
N ALA A 55 -15.23 -0.26 -0.25
CA ALA A 55 -15.43 -1.09 0.93
C ALA A 55 -14.42 -0.77 2.04
N ALA A 56 -13.13 -0.63 1.71
CA ALA A 56 -12.09 -0.24 2.66
C ALA A 56 -12.37 1.13 3.30
N ARG A 57 -12.86 2.10 2.52
CA ARG A 57 -13.27 3.42 3.04
C ARG A 57 -14.47 3.33 3.97
N HIS A 58 -15.44 2.46 3.68
CA HIS A 58 -16.59 2.23 4.57
C HIS A 58 -16.14 1.61 5.90
N ILE A 59 -15.22 0.64 5.87
CA ILE A 59 -14.62 0.06 7.08
C ILE A 59 -13.90 1.17 7.88
N ALA A 60 -13.03 1.94 7.24
CA ALA A 60 -12.31 3.03 7.87
C ALA A 60 -13.26 4.07 8.50
N GLN A 61 -14.35 4.41 7.81
CA GLN A 61 -15.37 5.31 8.34
C GLN A 61 -16.11 4.72 9.55
N LYS A 62 -16.48 3.44 9.48
CA LYS A 62 -17.19 2.73 10.56
C LYS A 62 -16.38 2.73 11.85
N VAL A 63 -15.07 2.55 11.76
CA VAL A 63 -14.17 2.52 12.93
C VAL A 63 -13.62 3.90 13.32
N GLY A 64 -14.04 4.98 12.65
CA GLY A 64 -13.59 6.34 12.97
C GLY A 64 -12.13 6.64 12.58
N ALA A 65 -11.57 5.91 11.63
CA ALA A 65 -10.22 6.18 11.14
C ALA A 65 -10.11 7.59 10.51
N PRO A 66 -8.99 8.30 10.68
CA PRO A 66 -8.83 9.65 10.19
C PRO A 66 -8.95 9.70 8.68
N ARG A 67 -9.71 10.66 8.17
CA ARG A 67 -9.93 10.89 6.74
C ARG A 67 -10.08 12.37 6.48
N VAL A 68 -9.66 12.81 5.31
CA VAL A 68 -10.05 14.14 4.81
C VAL A 68 -11.55 14.15 4.52
N PRO A 69 -12.22 15.30 4.66
CA PRO A 69 -13.60 15.47 4.22
C PRO A 69 -13.76 15.05 2.76
N GLY A 70 -14.86 14.37 2.46
CA GLY A 70 -15.19 13.94 1.11
C GLY A 70 -16.67 13.59 0.98
N THR A 71 -17.18 13.64 -0.25
CA THR A 71 -18.57 13.29 -0.54
C THR A 71 -18.79 11.78 -0.42
N LYS A 72 -19.94 11.38 0.09
CA LYS A 72 -20.34 9.97 0.20
C LYS A 72 -20.81 9.43 -1.14
N ASP A 73 -21.52 10.26 -1.89
CA ASP A 73 -22.09 9.96 -3.19
C ASP A 73 -21.44 10.82 -4.27
N PRO A 74 -21.49 10.40 -5.53
CA PRO A 74 -21.05 11.24 -6.64
C PRO A 74 -21.84 12.55 -6.67
N VAL A 75 -21.14 13.66 -6.87
CA VAL A 75 -21.78 14.97 -7.03
C VAL A 75 -22.49 15.06 -8.37
N LYS A 76 -23.58 15.80 -8.38
CA LYS A 76 -24.48 15.94 -9.55
C LYS A 76 -24.28 17.25 -10.31
N SER A 77 -23.68 18.25 -9.67
CA SER A 77 -23.50 19.58 -10.27
C SER A 77 -22.25 20.29 -9.74
N ALA A 78 -21.80 21.30 -10.50
CA ALA A 78 -20.73 22.18 -10.05
C ALA A 78 -21.09 22.96 -8.78
N ASP A 79 -22.38 23.28 -8.57
CA ASP A 79 -22.84 23.99 -7.37
C ASP A 79 -22.62 23.16 -6.10
N GLU A 80 -22.81 21.83 -6.16
CA GLU A 80 -22.48 20.93 -5.04
C GLU A 80 -21.00 20.92 -4.74
N VAL A 81 -20.15 21.02 -5.78
CA VAL A 81 -18.70 21.09 -5.62
C VAL A 81 -18.28 22.41 -4.97
N VAL A 82 -18.88 23.52 -5.39
CA VAL A 82 -18.65 24.84 -4.79
C VAL A 82 -19.08 24.84 -3.33
N ALA A 83 -20.28 24.33 -3.01
CA ALA A 83 -20.76 24.23 -1.65
C ALA A 83 -19.83 23.38 -0.76
N PHE A 84 -19.31 22.26 -1.27
CA PHE A 84 -18.32 21.45 -0.56
C PHE A 84 -17.02 22.24 -0.28
N ALA A 85 -16.53 22.98 -1.26
CA ALA A 85 -15.34 23.81 -1.09
C ALA A 85 -15.53 24.96 -0.09
N ASP A 86 -16.73 25.58 -0.09
CA ASP A 86 -17.09 26.64 0.87
C ASP A 86 -17.15 26.09 2.31
N GLU A 87 -17.61 24.86 2.51
CA GLU A 87 -17.69 24.21 3.83
C GLU A 87 -16.34 23.68 4.32
N HIS A 88 -15.58 23.03 3.44
CA HIS A 88 -14.38 22.27 3.84
C HIS A 88 -13.06 22.94 3.45
N GLY A 89 -13.10 24.04 2.71
CA GLY A 89 -11.93 24.79 2.25
C GLY A 89 -11.28 24.20 1.00
N LEU A 90 -10.31 24.93 0.47
CA LEU A 90 -9.50 24.58 -0.70
C LEU A 90 -8.08 24.17 -0.26
N PRO A 91 -7.32 23.45 -1.11
CA PRO A 91 -7.74 22.89 -2.40
C PRO A 91 -8.62 21.65 -2.26
N ILE A 92 -9.39 21.34 -3.31
CA ILE A 92 -10.21 20.15 -3.41
C ILE A 92 -9.84 19.32 -4.64
N ALA A 93 -10.01 17.99 -4.56
CA ALA A 93 -9.85 17.08 -5.68
C ALA A 93 -11.21 16.60 -6.18
N VAL A 94 -11.41 16.68 -7.49
CA VAL A 94 -12.50 16.05 -8.22
C VAL A 94 -11.96 14.73 -8.78
N LYS A 95 -12.54 13.61 -8.37
CA LYS A 95 -12.06 12.25 -8.70
C LYS A 95 -13.12 11.49 -9.45
N ALA A 96 -12.78 10.98 -10.63
CA ALA A 96 -13.65 10.05 -11.36
C ALA A 96 -13.90 8.77 -10.54
N ALA A 97 -15.15 8.34 -10.46
CA ALA A 97 -15.56 7.15 -9.68
C ALA A 97 -14.84 5.86 -10.13
N PHE A 98 -14.53 5.77 -11.43
CA PHE A 98 -13.92 4.59 -12.06
C PHE A 98 -12.44 4.81 -12.42
N GLY A 99 -11.83 5.92 -12.00
CA GLY A 99 -10.42 6.23 -12.19
C GLY A 99 -9.50 5.47 -11.22
N GLY A 100 -8.26 5.19 -11.64
CA GLY A 100 -7.25 4.56 -10.81
C GLY A 100 -5.84 5.04 -11.14
N GLY A 101 -4.87 4.84 -10.22
CA GLY A 101 -3.47 5.19 -10.44
C GLY A 101 -3.21 6.68 -10.67
N GLY A 102 -4.00 7.57 -10.06
CA GLY A 102 -3.88 9.02 -10.23
C GLY A 102 -4.50 9.57 -11.53
N ARG A 103 -5.09 8.73 -12.37
CA ARG A 103 -5.80 9.15 -13.58
C ARG A 103 -7.24 9.56 -13.25
N GLY A 104 -7.72 10.63 -13.88
CA GLY A 104 -9.07 11.15 -13.66
C GLY A 104 -9.20 11.95 -12.35
N ILE A 105 -8.11 12.58 -11.88
CA ILE A 105 -8.12 13.52 -10.76
C ILE A 105 -7.83 14.92 -11.29
N LYS A 106 -8.70 15.89 -10.92
CA LYS A 106 -8.49 17.32 -11.13
C LYS A 106 -8.46 18.03 -9.79
N VAL A 107 -7.57 18.98 -9.62
CA VAL A 107 -7.43 19.74 -8.37
C VAL A 107 -7.81 21.18 -8.61
N ALA A 108 -8.85 21.65 -7.93
CA ALA A 108 -9.23 23.07 -7.87
C ALA A 108 -8.55 23.71 -6.65
N ARG A 109 -7.76 24.77 -6.90
CA ARG A 109 -6.98 25.47 -5.87
C ARG A 109 -7.60 26.80 -5.47
N ASP A 110 -8.44 27.33 -6.30
CA ASP A 110 -9.19 28.55 -6.11
C ASP A 110 -10.67 28.32 -6.51
N ARG A 111 -11.54 29.21 -6.06
CA ARG A 111 -12.97 29.09 -6.23
C ARG A 111 -13.38 29.21 -7.71
N GLU A 112 -12.67 30.02 -8.45
CA GLU A 112 -12.92 30.33 -9.86
C GLU A 112 -12.69 29.13 -10.74
N SER A 113 -11.70 28.29 -10.42
CA SER A 113 -11.35 27.09 -11.20
C SER A 113 -12.25 25.88 -10.92
N ILE A 114 -13.10 25.90 -9.88
CA ILE A 114 -13.88 24.72 -9.47
C ILE A 114 -14.77 24.19 -10.61
N VAL A 115 -15.53 25.07 -11.24
CA VAL A 115 -16.49 24.68 -12.29
C VAL A 115 -15.76 24.04 -13.47
N GLU A 116 -14.69 24.69 -13.94
CA GLU A 116 -13.87 24.17 -15.06
C GLU A 116 -13.26 22.80 -14.73
N MET A 117 -12.67 22.66 -13.53
CA MET A 117 -12.05 21.39 -13.09
C MET A 117 -13.08 20.27 -12.99
N TYR A 118 -14.27 20.55 -12.46
CA TYR A 118 -15.36 19.59 -12.37
C TYR A 118 -15.83 19.14 -13.77
N GLU A 119 -16.15 20.08 -14.64
CA GLU A 119 -16.60 19.77 -16.00
C GLU A 119 -15.53 19.01 -16.81
N SER A 120 -14.26 19.39 -16.64
CA SER A 120 -13.13 18.69 -17.26
C SER A 120 -13.03 17.24 -16.75
N ALA A 121 -13.15 17.04 -15.44
CA ALA A 121 -13.14 15.69 -14.85
C ALA A 121 -14.29 14.82 -15.36
N VAL A 122 -15.50 15.37 -15.43
CA VAL A 122 -16.68 14.65 -15.95
C VAL A 122 -16.50 14.28 -17.43
N ARG A 123 -16.01 15.21 -18.26
CA ARG A 123 -15.74 14.93 -19.69
C ARG A 123 -14.69 13.83 -19.87
N GLU A 124 -13.58 13.91 -19.14
CA GLU A 124 -12.52 12.91 -19.21
C GLU A 124 -12.98 11.54 -18.70
N ALA A 125 -13.73 11.50 -17.58
CA ALA A 125 -14.29 10.27 -17.04
C ALA A 125 -15.26 9.62 -18.03
N THR A 126 -16.14 10.41 -18.66
CA THR A 126 -17.10 9.93 -19.66
C THR A 126 -16.37 9.37 -20.90
N ALA A 127 -15.34 10.06 -21.37
CA ALA A 127 -14.55 9.62 -22.51
C ALA A 127 -13.75 8.32 -22.23
N ALA A 128 -13.20 8.20 -21.02
CA ALA A 128 -12.33 7.07 -20.67
C ALA A 128 -13.11 5.83 -20.19
N PHE A 129 -14.24 6.04 -19.49
CA PHE A 129 -14.97 4.97 -18.77
C PHE A 129 -16.44 4.84 -19.17
N GLY A 130 -16.94 5.71 -20.08
CA GLY A 130 -18.36 5.76 -20.49
C GLY A 130 -19.30 6.33 -19.44
N ARG A 131 -18.79 6.78 -18.29
CA ARG A 131 -19.54 7.29 -17.14
C ARG A 131 -18.79 8.47 -16.51
N GLY A 132 -19.53 9.53 -16.17
CA GLY A 132 -18.97 10.80 -15.71
C GLY A 132 -19.08 11.05 -14.20
N GLU A 133 -19.45 10.04 -13.39
CA GLU A 133 -19.61 10.21 -11.94
C GLU A 133 -18.29 10.59 -11.28
N CYS A 134 -18.33 11.67 -10.48
CA CYS A 134 -17.19 12.19 -9.76
C CYS A 134 -17.50 12.36 -8.27
N PHE A 135 -16.50 12.06 -7.43
CA PHE A 135 -16.49 12.36 -6.00
C PHE A 135 -15.60 13.56 -5.73
N ILE A 136 -15.87 14.27 -4.67
CA ILE A 136 -15.06 15.40 -4.20
C ILE A 136 -14.45 15.03 -2.88
N GLU A 137 -13.17 15.42 -2.70
CA GLU A 137 -12.53 15.34 -1.39
C GLU A 137 -11.57 16.52 -1.19
N ARG A 138 -11.31 16.84 0.06
CA ARG A 138 -10.25 17.79 0.42
C ARG A 138 -8.91 17.26 -0.11
N PHE A 139 -8.15 18.11 -0.79
CA PHE A 139 -6.84 17.74 -1.32
C PHE A 139 -5.75 18.17 -0.35
N LEU A 140 -4.79 17.30 -0.11
CA LEU A 140 -3.61 17.61 0.69
C LEU A 140 -2.47 17.97 -0.23
N ASP A 141 -1.88 19.16 -0.04
CA ASP A 141 -0.71 19.61 -0.79
C ASP A 141 0.56 18.98 -0.22
N SER A 142 1.37 18.40 -1.11
CA SER A 142 2.65 17.77 -0.76
C SER A 142 2.61 16.93 0.52
N PRO A 143 1.61 16.04 0.67
CA PRO A 143 1.52 15.22 1.87
C PRO A 143 2.68 14.23 1.91
N ARG A 144 3.06 13.82 3.11
CA ARG A 144 3.90 12.64 3.27
C ARG A 144 3.06 11.38 3.10
N HIS A 145 3.62 10.40 2.42
CA HIS A 145 3.05 9.06 2.32
C HIS A 145 3.60 8.23 3.48
N VAL A 146 2.79 8.06 4.50
CA VAL A 146 3.14 7.32 5.70
C VAL A 146 2.29 6.06 5.79
N GLU A 147 2.91 4.97 6.20
CA GLU A 147 2.21 3.70 6.33
C GLU A 147 2.58 3.00 7.64
N THR A 148 1.71 2.10 8.07
CA THR A 148 1.92 1.27 9.25
C THR A 148 2.08 -0.19 8.84
N GLN A 149 3.19 -0.82 9.22
CA GLN A 149 3.36 -2.27 9.10
C GLN A 149 2.61 -2.96 10.23
N CYS A 150 1.70 -3.84 9.87
CA CYS A 150 0.90 -4.57 10.84
C CYS A 150 1.08 -6.09 10.70
N LEU A 151 0.85 -6.78 11.81
CA LEU A 151 0.63 -8.23 11.89
C LEU A 151 -0.68 -8.47 12.63
N ALA A 152 -1.47 -9.43 12.13
CA ALA A 152 -2.72 -9.83 12.76
C ALA A 152 -2.84 -11.35 12.76
N ASP A 153 -3.33 -11.94 13.86
CA ASP A 153 -3.52 -13.38 13.98
C ASP A 153 -5.00 -13.80 13.98
N ALA A 154 -5.25 -15.10 13.95
CA ALA A 154 -6.59 -15.67 13.98
C ALA A 154 -7.30 -15.50 15.35
N HIS A 155 -6.62 -14.99 16.36
CA HIS A 155 -7.13 -14.84 17.73
C HIS A 155 -7.59 -13.40 18.02
N GLY A 156 -7.54 -12.51 17.00
CA GLY A 156 -7.96 -11.10 17.12
C GLY A 156 -6.87 -10.15 17.61
N ASN A 157 -5.65 -10.63 17.79
CA ASN A 157 -4.51 -9.76 18.10
C ASN A 157 -4.06 -9.02 16.85
N VAL A 158 -3.85 -7.72 16.98
CA VAL A 158 -3.28 -6.86 15.92
C VAL A 158 -2.21 -6.01 16.56
N VAL A 159 -0.97 -6.13 16.07
CA VAL A 159 0.15 -5.29 16.46
C VAL A 159 0.60 -4.42 15.31
N VAL A 160 1.05 -3.21 15.63
CA VAL A 160 1.70 -2.32 14.67
C VAL A 160 3.20 -2.42 14.89
N VAL A 161 3.89 -2.98 13.89
CA VAL A 161 5.33 -3.23 13.97
C VAL A 161 6.12 -1.94 13.90
N SER A 162 5.77 -1.06 12.97
CA SER A 162 6.39 0.26 12.82
C SER A 162 5.60 1.13 11.86
N THR A 163 5.96 2.42 11.81
CA THR A 163 5.63 3.28 10.66
C THR A 163 6.74 3.25 9.63
N ARG A 164 6.41 3.56 8.37
CA ARG A 164 7.34 3.86 7.29
C ARG A 164 6.95 5.16 6.60
N ASP A 165 7.94 5.90 6.13
CA ASP A 165 7.76 6.99 5.18
C ASP A 165 8.15 6.52 3.79
N CYS A 166 7.22 6.60 2.88
CA CYS A 166 7.37 6.18 1.48
C CYS A 166 7.14 7.34 0.51
N SER A 167 7.44 8.57 0.92
CA SER A 167 7.18 9.78 0.13
C SER A 167 8.14 9.94 -1.05
N LEU A 168 9.33 9.32 -1.01
CA LEU A 168 10.30 9.38 -2.10
C LEU A 168 9.89 8.43 -3.22
N GLN A 169 9.17 8.97 -4.19
CA GLN A 169 8.55 8.24 -5.29
C GLN A 169 8.91 8.87 -6.64
N ARG A 170 8.92 8.05 -7.67
CA ARG A 170 8.95 8.49 -9.06
C ARG A 170 7.76 7.90 -9.82
N ARG A 171 6.89 8.75 -10.39
CA ARG A 171 5.69 8.32 -11.11
C ARG A 171 4.79 7.42 -10.27
N ASN A 172 4.61 7.75 -8.99
CA ASN A 172 3.86 6.99 -7.98
C ASN A 172 4.44 5.59 -7.65
N GLN A 173 5.72 5.35 -7.98
CA GLN A 173 6.46 4.17 -7.55
C GLN A 173 7.44 4.55 -6.45
N LYS A 174 7.38 3.86 -5.32
CA LYS A 174 8.29 4.02 -4.19
C LYS A 174 9.72 3.68 -4.64
N LEU A 175 10.70 4.48 -4.22
CA LEU A 175 12.12 4.31 -4.55
C LEU A 175 13.01 4.20 -3.32
N VAL A 176 12.66 4.97 -2.29
CA VAL A 176 13.36 4.96 -1.00
C VAL A 176 12.31 4.98 0.08
N GLU A 177 12.44 4.07 1.02
CA GLU A 177 11.57 3.92 2.17
C GLU A 177 12.38 4.03 3.46
N GLU A 178 11.77 4.60 4.49
CA GLU A 178 12.43 4.93 5.75
C GLU A 178 11.57 4.49 6.94
N ALA A 179 12.18 3.87 7.93
CA ALA A 179 11.50 3.45 9.17
C ALA A 179 12.35 3.77 10.42
N PRO A 180 11.69 4.24 11.50
CA PRO A 180 10.31 4.68 11.55
C PRO A 180 10.11 5.94 10.72
N ALA A 181 8.85 6.27 10.33
CA ALA A 181 8.56 7.50 9.61
C ALA A 181 9.01 8.72 10.43
N PRO A 182 9.89 9.60 9.85
CA PRO A 182 10.38 10.76 10.56
C PRO A 182 9.30 11.86 10.67
N TYR A 183 9.51 12.80 11.56
CA TYR A 183 8.69 14.02 11.72
C TYR A 183 7.23 13.80 12.17
N LEU A 184 6.85 12.59 12.57
CA LEU A 184 5.57 12.33 13.21
C LEU A 184 5.61 12.72 14.68
N THR A 185 4.59 13.40 15.16
CA THR A 185 4.39 13.61 16.59
C THR A 185 3.95 12.32 17.26
N ALA A 186 4.12 12.22 18.60
CA ALA A 186 3.63 11.07 19.36
C ALA A 186 2.11 10.87 19.17
N GLU A 187 1.34 11.95 19.14
CA GLU A 187 -0.11 11.91 18.90
C GLU A 187 -0.45 11.39 17.49
N GLN A 188 0.29 11.82 16.46
CA GLN A 188 0.10 11.31 15.10
C GLN A 188 0.41 9.82 15.01
N ASN A 189 1.51 9.37 15.62
CA ASN A 189 1.84 7.94 15.67
C ASN A 189 0.73 7.13 16.33
N GLU A 190 0.22 7.57 17.49
CA GLU A 190 -0.86 6.87 18.19
C GLU A 190 -2.13 6.79 17.34
N ARG A 191 -2.52 7.90 16.71
CA ARG A 191 -3.69 7.93 15.81
C ARG A 191 -3.55 6.99 14.61
N LEU A 192 -2.35 6.88 14.02
CA LEU A 192 -2.07 5.95 12.94
C LEU A 192 -2.18 4.49 13.44
N TYR A 193 -1.64 4.20 14.60
CA TYR A 193 -1.64 2.87 15.21
C TYR A 193 -3.05 2.42 15.59
N GLU A 194 -3.82 3.29 16.25
CA GLU A 194 -5.22 3.01 16.62
C GLU A 194 -6.09 2.78 15.38
N ALA A 195 -5.98 3.64 14.36
CA ALA A 195 -6.71 3.49 13.12
C ALA A 195 -6.41 2.16 12.43
N SER A 196 -5.13 1.80 12.34
CA SER A 196 -4.70 0.56 11.69
C SER A 196 -5.22 -0.67 12.42
N ARG A 197 -5.11 -0.71 13.76
CA ARG A 197 -5.67 -1.80 14.57
C ARG A 197 -7.19 -1.91 14.40
N ALA A 198 -7.89 -0.79 14.41
CA ALA A 198 -9.34 -0.77 14.29
C ALA A 198 -9.81 -1.27 12.92
N ILE A 199 -9.16 -0.82 11.83
CA ILE A 199 -9.46 -1.25 10.46
C ILE A 199 -9.24 -2.76 10.30
N LEU A 200 -8.07 -3.27 10.73
CA LEU A 200 -7.71 -4.67 10.54
C LEU A 200 -8.54 -5.61 11.41
N ARG A 201 -8.89 -5.21 12.65
CA ARG A 201 -9.82 -5.97 13.49
C ARG A 201 -11.21 -6.03 12.90
N GLU A 202 -11.74 -4.91 12.41
CA GLU A 202 -13.07 -4.87 11.78
C GLU A 202 -13.16 -5.78 10.55
N ALA A 203 -12.06 -5.89 9.78
CA ALA A 203 -11.98 -6.75 8.61
C ALA A 203 -11.65 -8.22 8.94
N GLY A 204 -11.45 -8.60 10.19
CA GLY A 204 -11.01 -9.94 10.57
C GLY A 204 -9.69 -10.36 9.92
N TYR A 205 -8.77 -9.39 9.76
CA TYR A 205 -7.52 -9.58 9.02
C TYR A 205 -6.59 -10.59 9.70
N GLN A 206 -5.84 -11.35 8.88
CA GLN A 206 -4.81 -12.29 9.32
C GLN A 206 -3.58 -12.17 8.42
N GLY A 207 -2.38 -12.26 8.99
CA GLY A 207 -1.12 -12.16 8.28
C GLY A 207 -0.48 -10.78 8.39
N ALA A 208 0.50 -10.52 7.52
CA ALA A 208 1.13 -9.22 7.38
C ALA A 208 0.29 -8.33 6.47
N GLY A 209 0.05 -7.10 6.88
CA GLY A 209 -0.68 -6.10 6.12
C GLY A 209 -0.15 -4.70 6.39
N THR A 210 -0.52 -3.77 5.53
CA THR A 210 -0.07 -2.38 5.63
C THR A 210 -1.25 -1.44 5.44
N CYS A 211 -1.44 -0.52 6.39
CA CYS A 211 -2.39 0.58 6.21
C CYS A 211 -1.62 1.82 5.75
N GLU A 212 -2.04 2.40 4.65
CA GLU A 212 -1.42 3.59 4.04
C GLU A 212 -2.22 4.85 4.36
N PHE A 213 -1.50 5.93 4.64
CA PHE A 213 -2.06 7.22 5.01
C PHE A 213 -1.32 8.36 4.30
N LEU A 214 -2.02 9.46 4.09
CA LEU A 214 -1.42 10.74 3.75
C LEU A 214 -1.39 11.61 5.00
N VAL A 215 -0.24 12.22 5.26
CA VAL A 215 -0.05 13.17 6.38
C VAL A 215 0.28 14.53 5.79
N GLY A 216 -0.65 15.47 5.92
CA GLY A 216 -0.49 16.84 5.45
C GLY A 216 0.51 17.65 6.28
N THR A 217 1.00 18.72 5.70
CA THR A 217 1.91 19.67 6.40
C THR A 217 1.24 20.40 7.56
N ASP A 218 -0.09 20.45 7.57
CA ASP A 218 -0.94 20.96 8.64
C ASP A 218 -1.23 19.94 9.76
N GLY A 219 -0.66 18.74 9.65
CA GLY A 219 -0.88 17.63 10.59
C GLY A 219 -2.13 16.80 10.30
N THR A 220 -2.89 17.10 9.26
CA THR A 220 -4.06 16.31 8.84
C THR A 220 -3.62 14.91 8.43
N ILE A 221 -4.27 13.89 8.98
CA ILE A 221 -4.07 12.49 8.59
C ILE A 221 -5.27 12.02 7.78
N SER A 222 -5.02 11.35 6.66
CA SER A 222 -6.06 10.75 5.84
C SER A 222 -5.73 9.32 5.47
N PHE A 223 -6.57 8.38 5.87
CA PHE A 223 -6.49 6.99 5.42
C PHE A 223 -6.60 6.91 3.88
N LEU A 224 -5.73 6.13 3.27
CA LEU A 224 -5.67 5.94 1.83
C LEU A 224 -6.20 4.56 1.42
N GLU A 225 -5.51 3.50 1.83
CA GLU A 225 -5.85 2.11 1.49
C GLU A 225 -5.17 1.11 2.43
N VAL A 226 -5.54 -0.16 2.28
CA VAL A 226 -4.85 -1.29 2.91
C VAL A 226 -4.25 -2.17 1.83
N ASN A 227 -2.97 -2.51 1.98
CA ASN A 227 -2.34 -3.55 1.17
C ASN A 227 -2.46 -4.87 1.94
N THR A 228 -3.21 -5.82 1.36
CA THR A 228 -3.55 -7.09 1.99
C THR A 228 -2.47 -8.17 1.78
N ARG A 229 -1.21 -7.76 1.90
CA ARG A 229 -0.02 -8.57 1.65
C ARG A 229 1.22 -7.99 2.31
N LEU A 230 2.28 -8.76 2.28
CA LEU A 230 3.62 -8.23 2.55
C LEU A 230 4.03 -7.23 1.47
N GLN A 231 4.72 -6.16 1.84
CA GLN A 231 5.21 -5.16 0.89
C GLN A 231 6.71 -5.33 0.60
N VAL A 232 7.17 -4.73 -0.50
CA VAL A 232 8.61 -4.75 -0.91
C VAL A 232 9.47 -4.19 0.20
N GLU A 233 9.03 -3.10 0.83
CA GLU A 233 9.70 -2.30 1.85
C GLU A 233 9.60 -2.86 3.29
N HIS A 234 9.13 -4.09 3.48
CA HIS A 234 9.06 -4.70 4.81
C HIS A 234 10.43 -4.79 5.53
N PRO A 235 11.57 -4.92 4.83
CA PRO A 235 12.86 -5.05 5.51
C PRO A 235 13.22 -3.89 6.42
N VAL A 236 12.85 -2.63 6.10
CA VAL A 236 13.16 -1.51 7.01
C VAL A 236 12.43 -1.63 8.34
N SER A 237 11.23 -2.23 8.36
CA SER A 237 10.50 -2.52 9.60
C SER A 237 11.13 -3.69 10.36
N GLU A 238 11.65 -4.69 9.66
CA GLU A 238 12.36 -5.83 10.26
C GLU A 238 13.63 -5.37 10.97
N GLU A 239 14.45 -4.52 10.31
CA GLU A 239 15.72 -4.06 10.87
C GLU A 239 15.55 -3.28 12.18
N ILE A 240 14.51 -2.46 12.31
CA ILE A 240 14.29 -1.65 13.53
C ILE A 240 13.50 -2.37 14.61
N SER A 241 12.72 -3.41 14.27
CA SER A 241 11.91 -4.17 15.23
C SER A 241 12.59 -5.46 15.70
N GLY A 242 13.49 -6.02 14.87
CA GLY A 242 14.09 -7.33 15.08
C GLY A 242 13.15 -8.50 14.78
N LEU A 243 11.98 -8.23 14.17
CA LEU A 243 11.05 -9.26 13.73
C LEU A 243 11.36 -9.68 12.30
N ASP A 244 11.22 -10.96 12.02
CA ASP A 244 11.18 -11.53 10.67
C ASP A 244 9.69 -11.66 10.26
N LEU A 245 9.22 -10.72 9.47
CA LEU A 245 7.79 -10.64 9.10
C LEU A 245 7.33 -11.83 8.27
N VAL A 246 8.19 -12.38 7.43
CA VAL A 246 7.88 -13.58 6.65
C VAL A 246 7.73 -14.78 7.58
N ARG A 247 8.61 -14.93 8.54
CA ARG A 247 8.51 -15.97 9.57
C ARG A 247 7.22 -15.83 10.38
N GLU A 248 6.85 -14.61 10.75
CA GLU A 248 5.59 -14.36 11.46
C GLU A 248 4.37 -14.73 10.60
N GLN A 249 4.40 -14.49 9.28
CA GLN A 249 3.33 -14.95 8.40
C GLN A 249 3.16 -16.49 8.42
N PHE A 250 4.26 -17.25 8.43
CA PHE A 250 4.22 -18.71 8.58
C PHE A 250 3.66 -19.14 9.96
N ARG A 251 4.06 -18.46 11.04
CA ARG A 251 3.54 -18.73 12.37
C ARG A 251 2.04 -18.49 12.47
N ILE A 252 1.57 -17.35 11.94
CA ILE A 252 0.14 -17.00 11.89
C ILE A 252 -0.64 -18.05 11.10
N ALA A 253 -0.12 -18.47 9.93
CA ALA A 253 -0.76 -19.48 9.08
C ALA A 253 -0.86 -20.87 9.77
N ARG A 254 0.02 -21.16 10.75
CA ARG A 254 -0.04 -22.34 11.61
C ARG A 254 -1.01 -22.20 12.78
N GLY A 255 -1.68 -21.05 12.90
CA GLY A 255 -2.63 -20.77 14.00
C GLY A 255 -1.96 -20.32 15.31
N GLU A 256 -0.66 -19.97 15.26
CA GLU A 256 0.06 -19.47 16.44
C GLU A 256 -0.40 -18.04 16.76
N LYS A 257 -0.37 -17.67 18.05
CA LYS A 257 -0.59 -16.30 18.50
C LYS A 257 0.67 -15.47 18.26
N ILE A 258 0.46 -14.22 17.82
CA ILE A 258 1.51 -13.22 17.83
C ILE A 258 1.67 -12.61 19.23
N GLU A 259 2.77 -11.89 19.43
CA GLU A 259 2.92 -11.07 20.65
C GLU A 259 1.78 -10.04 20.72
N GLU A 260 1.29 -9.77 21.93
CA GLU A 260 0.16 -8.86 22.13
C GLU A 260 0.57 -7.38 22.13
N LYS A 261 1.88 -7.12 22.26
CA LYS A 261 2.45 -5.77 22.34
C LYS A 261 3.23 -5.44 21.09
N ASP A 262 3.15 -4.18 20.70
CA ASP A 262 4.01 -3.66 19.66
C ASP A 262 5.50 -3.82 20.02
N PRO A 263 6.35 -4.13 19.06
CA PRO A 263 7.78 -4.29 19.32
C PRO A 263 8.43 -2.96 19.72
N VAL A 264 9.47 -3.05 20.52
CA VAL A 264 10.31 -1.90 20.85
C VAL A 264 11.23 -1.61 19.67
N LEU A 265 11.05 -0.46 19.04
CA LEU A 265 11.88 -0.05 17.91
C LEU A 265 13.27 0.40 18.37
N ARG A 266 14.29 0.05 17.58
CA ARG A 266 15.69 0.38 17.83
C ARG A 266 16.35 0.88 16.55
N GLY A 267 16.93 2.08 16.64
CA GLY A 267 17.65 2.67 15.51
C GLY A 267 16.72 3.18 14.41
N HIS A 268 17.23 3.17 13.21
CA HIS A 268 16.61 3.75 12.02
C HIS A 268 17.09 2.96 10.80
N SER A 269 16.21 2.76 9.81
CA SER A 269 16.55 1.99 8.60
C SER A 269 16.03 2.69 7.34
N PHE A 270 16.81 2.58 6.26
CA PHE A 270 16.43 2.99 4.92
C PHE A 270 16.49 1.81 3.98
N GLU A 271 15.55 1.72 3.06
CA GLU A 271 15.62 0.80 1.92
C GLU A 271 15.75 1.63 0.63
N PHE A 272 16.65 1.19 -0.23
CA PHE A 272 16.80 1.72 -1.58
C PHE A 272 16.46 0.62 -2.58
N ARG A 273 15.51 0.87 -3.46
CA ARG A 273 15.18 -0.05 -4.55
C ARG A 273 16.20 0.12 -5.67
N ILE A 274 16.91 -0.95 -5.98
CA ILE A 274 17.87 -1.01 -7.09
C ILE A 274 17.14 -1.56 -8.30
N ASN A 275 16.90 -0.69 -9.28
CA ASN A 275 16.13 -1.01 -10.47
C ASN A 275 17.00 -1.10 -11.73
N GLY A 276 16.70 -2.06 -12.61
CA GLY A 276 17.30 -2.18 -13.95
C GLY A 276 16.70 -1.16 -14.91
N GLU A 277 17.08 0.10 -14.75
CA GLU A 277 16.55 1.26 -15.49
C GLU A 277 17.68 2.13 -16.01
N ASP A 278 17.48 2.77 -17.16
CA ASP A 278 18.43 3.69 -17.79
C ASP A 278 18.07 5.15 -17.44
N ALA A 279 18.86 5.76 -16.56
CA ALA A 279 18.68 7.15 -16.15
C ALA A 279 18.82 8.13 -17.33
N GLY A 280 19.70 7.83 -18.30
CA GLY A 280 19.90 8.64 -19.51
C GLY A 280 18.70 8.61 -20.47
N ARG A 281 17.81 7.63 -20.32
CA ARG A 281 16.59 7.44 -21.11
C ARG A 281 15.32 7.61 -20.27
N SER A 282 15.32 8.59 -19.37
CA SER A 282 14.18 8.88 -18.50
C SER A 282 13.73 7.69 -17.65
N PHE A 283 14.69 6.88 -17.18
CA PHE A 283 14.43 5.68 -16.36
C PHE A 283 13.52 4.66 -17.03
N MET A 284 13.68 4.48 -18.33
CA MET A 284 13.04 3.36 -19.03
C MET A 284 13.68 2.04 -18.58
N PRO A 285 12.92 0.93 -18.54
CA PRO A 285 13.48 -0.39 -18.27
C PRO A 285 14.69 -0.67 -19.19
N ALA A 286 15.76 -1.18 -18.60
CA ALA A 286 17.01 -1.51 -19.29
C ALA A 286 17.28 -3.02 -19.19
N PRO A 287 16.61 -3.86 -20.03
CA PRO A 287 16.88 -5.28 -20.08
C PRO A 287 18.31 -5.54 -20.60
N GLY A 288 18.95 -6.58 -20.11
CA GLY A 288 20.31 -6.94 -20.49
C GLY A 288 20.98 -7.85 -19.49
N THR A 289 22.25 -8.18 -19.72
CA THR A 289 23.04 -9.00 -18.81
C THR A 289 23.69 -8.15 -17.71
N ILE A 290 23.64 -8.62 -16.48
CA ILE A 290 24.39 -8.02 -15.36
C ILE A 290 25.85 -8.44 -15.50
N GLU A 291 26.68 -7.62 -16.13
CA GLU A 291 28.08 -7.94 -16.38
C GLU A 291 28.90 -7.99 -15.09
N LYS A 292 28.59 -7.08 -14.15
CA LYS A 292 29.28 -6.98 -12.86
C LYS A 292 28.32 -6.54 -11.77
N MET A 293 28.44 -7.19 -10.60
CA MET A 293 27.72 -6.79 -9.39
C MET A 293 28.72 -6.78 -8.23
N THR A 294 28.85 -5.63 -7.57
CA THR A 294 29.62 -5.50 -6.33
C THR A 294 28.64 -5.10 -5.23
N VAL A 295 28.38 -6.03 -4.33
CA VAL A 295 27.43 -5.85 -3.23
C VAL A 295 28.16 -5.19 -2.06
N PRO A 296 27.66 -4.07 -1.51
CA PRO A 296 28.19 -3.51 -0.28
C PRO A 296 27.93 -4.48 0.88
N THR A 297 28.89 -4.57 1.79
CA THR A 297 28.79 -5.44 2.98
C THR A 297 29.29 -4.70 4.20
N GLY A 298 28.87 -5.15 5.38
CA GLY A 298 29.33 -4.63 6.65
C GLY A 298 28.20 -4.52 7.68
N PRO A 299 28.51 -4.14 8.92
CA PRO A 299 27.51 -3.92 9.94
C PRO A 299 26.48 -2.86 9.49
N GLY A 300 25.19 -3.17 9.65
CA GLY A 300 24.11 -2.26 9.28
C GLY A 300 23.82 -2.20 7.78
N VAL A 301 24.32 -3.15 6.99
CA VAL A 301 24.01 -3.27 5.56
C VAL A 301 23.41 -4.65 5.30
N ARG A 302 22.19 -4.63 4.76
CA ARG A 302 21.48 -5.82 4.27
C ARG A 302 21.26 -5.69 2.76
N TRP A 303 21.43 -6.79 2.05
CA TRP A 303 21.22 -6.89 0.61
C TRP A 303 20.26 -8.02 0.29
N ASP A 304 19.08 -7.70 -0.21
CA ASP A 304 18.09 -8.67 -0.64
C ASP A 304 17.98 -8.64 -2.17
N SER A 305 18.35 -9.71 -2.85
CA SER A 305 18.33 -9.80 -4.30
C SER A 305 18.04 -11.20 -4.79
N GLY A 306 17.31 -11.31 -5.88
CA GLY A 306 17.14 -12.54 -6.66
C GLY A 306 18.09 -12.65 -7.84
N PHE A 307 18.99 -11.69 -8.03
CA PHE A 307 19.93 -11.61 -9.16
C PHE A 307 21.38 -11.68 -8.70
N VAL A 308 22.21 -12.20 -9.60
CA VAL A 308 23.68 -12.25 -9.45
C VAL A 308 24.35 -11.78 -10.75
N ALA A 309 25.67 -11.55 -10.72
CA ALA A 309 26.43 -11.27 -11.94
C ALA A 309 26.31 -12.44 -12.92
N GLY A 310 26.06 -12.15 -14.19
CA GLY A 310 25.80 -13.12 -15.26
C GLY A 310 24.32 -13.33 -15.57
N ASP A 311 23.39 -12.94 -14.67
CA ASP A 311 21.97 -13.06 -14.92
C ASP A 311 21.50 -12.09 -16.02
N VAL A 312 20.46 -12.51 -16.75
CA VAL A 312 19.82 -11.71 -17.78
C VAL A 312 18.53 -11.10 -17.23
N ILE A 313 18.48 -9.77 -17.20
CA ILE A 313 17.27 -9.03 -16.85
C ILE A 313 16.34 -9.03 -18.06
N GLY A 314 15.15 -9.61 -17.91
CA GLY A 314 14.11 -9.60 -18.95
C GLY A 314 13.25 -8.35 -18.89
N GLY A 315 12.54 -8.07 -20.00
CA GLY A 315 11.55 -6.99 -20.05
C GLY A 315 10.11 -7.40 -19.67
N ASN A 316 9.92 -8.64 -19.18
CA ASN A 316 8.58 -9.21 -18.94
C ASN A 316 8.04 -8.94 -17.54
N PHE A 317 8.89 -8.49 -16.61
CA PHE A 317 8.59 -8.27 -15.20
C PHE A 317 9.01 -6.87 -14.78
N ASP A 318 8.77 -6.56 -13.51
CA ASP A 318 9.24 -5.34 -12.87
C ASP A 318 10.76 -5.18 -12.98
N SER A 319 11.22 -3.93 -13.00
CA SER A 319 12.64 -3.59 -13.07
C SER A 319 13.42 -3.81 -11.78
N LEU A 320 12.76 -4.16 -10.67
CA LEU A 320 13.40 -4.36 -9.37
C LEU A 320 14.40 -5.51 -9.39
N LEU A 321 15.67 -5.22 -9.12
CA LEU A 321 16.77 -6.19 -9.06
C LEU A 321 17.12 -6.55 -7.63
N ALA A 322 17.15 -5.57 -6.77
CA ALA A 322 17.58 -5.73 -5.39
C ALA A 322 17.06 -4.63 -4.50
N LYS A 323 17.17 -4.86 -3.20
CA LYS A 323 16.95 -3.88 -2.14
C LYS A 323 18.24 -3.76 -1.34
N LEU A 324 18.68 -2.53 -1.14
CA LEU A 324 19.76 -2.20 -0.22
C LEU A 324 19.14 -1.56 1.02
N ILE A 325 19.36 -2.18 2.15
CA ILE A 325 18.80 -1.74 3.42
C ILE A 325 19.95 -1.41 4.37
#